data_5efeb88046face99d52ed8a70dd15fdc
#
_entry.id   5efeb88046face99d52ed8a70dd15fdc
#
_cell.length_a   1.000
_cell.length_b   1.000
_cell.length_c   1.000
_cell.angle_alpha   90.00
_cell.angle_beta   90.00
_cell.angle_gamma   90.00
#
_symmetry.space_group_name_H-M   'P 1'
#
loop_
_entity.id
_entity.type
_entity.pdbx_description
1 polymer ?
#
loop_
_entity_poly.entity_id
_entity_poly.type
_entity_poly.pdbx_seq_one_letter_code
_entity_poly.pdbx_strand_id
1 'polypeptide(L)'
;YCSITVFGQDGPRADEPGYDIINQCMSGIMSVTCLAVDMAGGGPQKVGVALVDIQTGLYATIAIQAALLARTHTQQGQHIDISLLDVQVATLANQGMNYLSSGNIPKRMGNKHPNIVPYQTFKAKDKSFIIACGNDKQFVDLCLAIGLPKLVSTDKYLKNQDRVKYRDELIEQLSAHFLTQNAEHWVD
;
A
#
# COMPACT_ATOMS: atom_id res chain seq x y z
N TYR A 1 15.40 -21.55 -18.83
CA TYR A 1 14.01 -21.50 -19.33
C TYR A 1 13.15 -20.78 -18.29
N CYS A 2 12.23 -19.91 -18.72
CA CYS A 2 11.32 -19.20 -17.83
C CYS A 2 9.89 -19.38 -18.35
N SER A 3 9.01 -19.94 -17.53
CA SER A 3 7.58 -20.01 -17.73
C SER A 3 6.90 -18.89 -16.99
N ILE A 4 6.00 -18.18 -17.64
CA ILE A 4 5.11 -17.20 -17.02
C ILE A 4 3.68 -17.68 -17.28
N THR A 5 2.95 -17.95 -16.22
CA THR A 5 1.58 -18.47 -16.27
C THR A 5 0.66 -17.69 -15.33
N VAL A 6 -0.62 -17.96 -15.39
CA VAL A 6 -1.59 -17.29 -14.51
C VAL A 6 -1.49 -17.80 -13.07
N PHE A 7 -1.41 -19.13 -12.90
CA PHE A 7 -1.53 -19.81 -11.60
C PHE A 7 -0.35 -20.73 -11.26
N GLY A 8 0.75 -20.70 -12.03
CA GLY A 8 1.89 -21.61 -11.87
C GLY A 8 1.75 -22.87 -12.73
N GLN A 9 2.83 -23.63 -12.83
CA GLN A 9 2.90 -24.89 -13.60
C GLN A 9 2.30 -26.07 -12.82
N ASP A 10 2.26 -25.96 -11.50
CA ASP A 10 1.76 -26.97 -10.58
C ASP A 10 0.51 -26.45 -9.86
N GLY A 11 -0.28 -27.38 -9.35
CA GLY A 11 -1.45 -27.04 -8.54
C GLY A 11 -2.79 -27.20 -9.28
N PRO A 12 -3.90 -27.01 -8.58
CA PRO A 12 -5.23 -27.36 -9.07
C PRO A 12 -5.74 -26.46 -10.20
N ARG A 13 -5.08 -25.33 -10.46
CA ARG A 13 -5.47 -24.32 -11.46
C ARG A 13 -4.43 -24.13 -12.56
N ALA A 14 -3.46 -25.03 -12.69
CA ALA A 14 -2.36 -24.89 -13.63
C ALA A 14 -2.82 -24.77 -15.10
N ASP A 15 -3.91 -25.44 -15.46
CA ASP A 15 -4.47 -25.43 -16.82
C ASP A 15 -5.50 -24.30 -17.05
N GLU A 16 -5.79 -23.46 -16.05
CA GLU A 16 -6.77 -22.39 -16.20
C GLU A 16 -6.17 -21.15 -16.87
N PRO A 17 -6.84 -20.60 -17.87
CA PRO A 17 -6.46 -19.30 -18.44
C PRO A 17 -6.87 -18.16 -17.52
N GLY A 18 -6.22 -17.00 -17.68
CA GLY A 18 -6.61 -15.79 -16.97
C GLY A 18 -5.93 -14.55 -17.54
N TYR A 19 -6.33 -13.43 -17.01
CA TYR A 19 -5.83 -12.11 -17.37
C TYR A 19 -5.53 -11.31 -16.11
N ASP A 20 -4.84 -10.19 -16.27
CA ASP A 20 -4.48 -9.25 -15.21
C ASP A 20 -5.64 -8.98 -14.22
N ILE A 21 -6.83 -8.65 -14.72
CA ILE A 21 -7.99 -8.32 -13.88
C ILE A 21 -8.45 -9.48 -12.99
N ILE A 22 -8.34 -10.73 -13.48
CA ILE A 22 -8.68 -11.92 -12.69
C ILE A 22 -7.72 -12.03 -11.50
N ASN A 23 -6.42 -11.84 -11.75
CA ASN A 23 -5.41 -11.88 -10.70
C ASN A 23 -5.53 -10.70 -9.73
N GLN A 24 -5.84 -9.50 -10.20
CA GLN A 24 -6.15 -8.37 -9.31
C GLN A 24 -7.34 -8.67 -8.38
N CYS A 25 -8.37 -9.33 -8.90
CA CYS A 25 -9.53 -9.73 -8.10
C CYS A 25 -9.16 -10.80 -7.07
N MET A 26 -8.54 -11.90 -7.51
CA MET A 26 -8.28 -13.07 -6.70
C MET A 26 -7.20 -12.85 -5.63
N SER A 27 -6.19 -12.04 -5.93
CA SER A 27 -5.10 -11.72 -4.98
C SER A 27 -5.53 -10.85 -3.81
N GLY A 28 -6.68 -10.16 -3.93
CA GLY A 28 -7.17 -9.25 -2.91
C GLY A 28 -6.77 -7.77 -3.08
N ILE A 29 -5.97 -7.40 -4.09
CA ILE A 29 -5.58 -5.99 -4.29
C ILE A 29 -6.81 -5.09 -4.49
N MET A 30 -7.84 -5.56 -5.19
CA MET A 30 -9.09 -4.83 -5.39
C MET A 30 -9.85 -4.59 -4.08
N SER A 31 -9.68 -5.46 -3.08
CA SER A 31 -10.35 -5.34 -1.79
C SER A 31 -9.76 -4.25 -0.89
N VAL A 32 -8.54 -3.79 -1.19
CA VAL A 32 -7.84 -2.72 -0.46
C VAL A 32 -7.68 -1.44 -1.27
N THR A 33 -8.10 -1.44 -2.54
CA THR A 33 -7.99 -0.31 -3.47
C THR A 33 -9.34 0.38 -3.65
N CYS A 34 -9.37 1.70 -3.72
CA CYS A 34 -10.53 2.59 -3.88
C CYS A 34 -10.91 3.34 -2.59
N LEU A 35 -12.03 4.05 -2.62
CA LEU A 35 -12.58 4.80 -1.49
C LEU A 35 -12.71 3.93 -0.24
N ALA A 36 -12.58 4.53 0.93
CA ALA A 36 -12.75 3.83 2.20
C ALA A 36 -14.12 3.13 2.27
N VAL A 37 -14.19 2.05 3.04
CA VAL A 37 -15.41 1.19 3.09
C VAL A 37 -16.65 1.91 3.60
N ASP A 38 -16.48 2.97 4.38
CA ASP A 38 -17.51 3.81 4.97
C ASP A 38 -17.95 4.96 4.04
N MET A 39 -17.33 5.13 2.88
CA MET A 39 -17.67 6.17 1.92
C MET A 39 -18.70 5.67 0.89
N ALA A 40 -19.70 6.47 0.62
CA ALA A 40 -20.71 6.20 -0.41
C ALA A 40 -20.05 6.07 -1.80
N GLY A 41 -20.46 5.07 -2.58
CA GLY A 41 -19.92 4.77 -3.90
C GLY A 41 -18.58 4.01 -3.89
N GLY A 42 -18.03 3.69 -2.72
CA GLY A 42 -16.84 2.86 -2.59
C GLY A 42 -17.13 1.38 -2.85
N GLY A 43 -16.32 0.75 -3.70
CA GLY A 43 -16.35 -0.69 -3.99
C GLY A 43 -14.98 -1.21 -4.36
N PRO A 44 -14.75 -2.54 -4.44
CA PRO A 44 -13.50 -3.07 -4.96
C PRO A 44 -13.24 -2.57 -6.38
N GLN A 45 -12.06 -2.02 -6.64
CA GLN A 45 -11.70 -1.53 -7.96
C GLN A 45 -10.30 -2.00 -8.35
N LYS A 46 -10.16 -2.34 -9.63
CA LYS A 46 -8.85 -2.65 -10.18
C LYS A 46 -7.98 -1.39 -10.27
N VAL A 47 -6.67 -1.57 -10.26
CA VAL A 47 -5.72 -0.53 -10.65
C VAL A 47 -5.91 -0.21 -12.14
N GLY A 48 -5.74 1.05 -12.52
CA GLY A 48 -6.05 1.53 -13.88
C GLY A 48 -5.22 0.94 -15.01
N VAL A 49 -4.08 0.32 -14.69
CA VAL A 49 -3.18 -0.34 -15.65
C VAL A 49 -3.17 -1.86 -15.41
N ALA A 50 -2.58 -2.63 -16.32
CA ALA A 50 -2.33 -4.06 -16.18
C ALA A 50 -1.17 -4.29 -15.17
N LEU A 51 -1.45 -4.03 -13.90
CA LEU A 51 -0.45 -3.99 -12.83
C LEU A 51 0.23 -5.34 -12.61
N VAL A 52 -0.55 -6.42 -12.63
CA VAL A 52 -0.05 -7.77 -12.39
C VAL A 52 0.89 -8.20 -13.53
N ASP A 53 0.50 -7.92 -14.77
CA ASP A 53 1.33 -8.24 -15.95
C ASP A 53 2.67 -7.51 -15.89
N ILE A 54 2.65 -6.20 -15.59
CA ILE A 54 3.86 -5.38 -15.46
C ILE A 54 4.77 -5.91 -14.34
N GLN A 55 4.21 -6.17 -13.17
CA GLN A 55 4.97 -6.68 -12.03
C GLN A 55 5.55 -8.06 -12.31
N THR A 56 4.78 -8.94 -12.94
CA THR A 56 5.24 -10.28 -13.30
C THR A 56 6.40 -10.22 -14.29
N GLY A 57 6.36 -9.31 -15.27
CA GLY A 57 7.47 -9.07 -16.19
C GLY A 57 8.75 -8.60 -15.47
N LEU A 58 8.62 -7.74 -14.46
CA LEU A 58 9.75 -7.30 -13.61
C LEU A 58 10.31 -8.45 -12.77
N TYR A 59 9.45 -9.24 -12.12
CA TYR A 59 9.88 -10.43 -11.36
C TYR A 59 10.57 -11.45 -12.26
N ALA A 60 10.05 -11.70 -13.46
CA ALA A 60 10.67 -12.59 -14.43
C ALA A 60 12.06 -12.09 -14.85
N THR A 61 12.19 -10.79 -15.10
CA THR A 61 13.49 -10.18 -15.45
C THR A 61 14.50 -10.37 -14.33
N ILE A 62 14.12 -10.12 -13.08
CA ILE A 62 15.01 -10.30 -11.91
C ILE A 62 15.40 -11.78 -11.77
N ALA A 63 14.45 -12.69 -11.87
CA ALA A 63 14.70 -14.12 -11.72
C ALA A 63 15.61 -14.68 -12.84
N ILE A 64 15.41 -14.23 -14.09
CA ILE A 64 16.26 -14.59 -15.22
C ILE A 64 17.69 -14.09 -15.00
N GLN A 65 17.88 -12.85 -14.56
CA GLN A 65 19.21 -12.29 -14.28
C GLN A 65 19.89 -13.05 -13.14
N ALA A 66 19.17 -13.36 -12.06
CA ALA A 66 19.69 -14.16 -10.95
C ALA A 66 20.10 -15.56 -11.40
N ALA A 67 19.30 -16.22 -12.26
CA ALA A 67 19.61 -17.54 -12.81
C ALA A 67 20.84 -17.51 -13.73
N LEU A 68 20.98 -16.47 -14.55
CA LEU A 68 22.15 -16.29 -15.41
C LEU A 68 23.43 -16.06 -14.58
N LEU A 69 23.33 -15.26 -13.52
CA LEU A 69 24.45 -15.04 -12.59
C LEU A 69 24.83 -16.34 -11.87
N ALA A 70 23.86 -17.07 -11.32
CA ALA A 70 24.10 -18.36 -10.69
C ALA A 70 24.78 -19.36 -11.64
N ARG A 71 24.37 -19.38 -12.91
CA ARG A 71 24.97 -20.24 -13.94
C ARG A 71 26.44 -19.96 -14.15
N THR A 72 26.94 -18.75 -13.96
CA THR A 72 28.38 -18.44 -14.11
C THR A 72 29.24 -19.20 -13.09
N HIS A 73 28.68 -19.51 -11.93
CA HIS A 73 29.36 -20.25 -10.86
C HIS A 73 29.04 -21.75 -10.89
N THR A 74 27.79 -22.11 -11.14
CA THR A 74 27.35 -23.50 -11.08
C THR A 74 27.52 -24.27 -12.36
N GLN A 75 27.67 -23.58 -13.50
CA GLN A 75 27.65 -24.13 -14.87
C GLN A 75 26.35 -24.88 -15.19
N GLN A 76 25.31 -24.68 -14.42
CA GLN A 76 24.02 -25.36 -14.60
C GLN A 76 22.91 -24.32 -14.90
N GLY A 77 22.06 -24.65 -15.86
CA GLY A 77 20.83 -23.92 -16.11
C GLY A 77 19.75 -24.33 -15.11
N GLN A 78 18.67 -23.54 -15.08
CA GLN A 78 17.50 -23.87 -14.26
C GLN A 78 16.20 -23.45 -14.96
N HIS A 79 15.11 -24.08 -14.56
CA HIS A 79 13.77 -23.66 -14.92
C HIS A 79 13.25 -22.68 -13.87
N ILE A 80 12.68 -21.58 -14.34
CA ILE A 80 12.03 -20.56 -13.53
C ILE A 80 10.55 -20.64 -13.82
N ASP A 81 9.73 -20.83 -12.80
CA ASP A 81 8.28 -20.79 -12.89
C ASP A 81 7.77 -19.56 -12.11
N ILE A 82 7.01 -18.71 -12.78
CA ILE A 82 6.45 -17.48 -12.22
C ILE A 82 4.97 -17.43 -12.54
N SER A 83 4.13 -17.30 -11.52
CA SER A 83 2.71 -17.07 -11.70
C SER A 83 2.31 -15.64 -11.44
N LEU A 84 1.34 -15.15 -12.22
CA LEU A 84 0.76 -13.83 -12.04
C LEU A 84 0.15 -13.68 -10.64
N LEU A 85 -0.55 -14.73 -10.17
CA LEU A 85 -1.20 -14.72 -8.86
C LEU A 85 -0.19 -14.60 -7.72
N ASP A 86 0.90 -15.37 -7.75
CA ASP A 86 1.92 -15.34 -6.68
C ASP A 86 2.61 -13.98 -6.61
N VAL A 87 2.96 -13.42 -7.78
CA VAL A 87 3.54 -12.08 -7.86
C VAL A 87 2.60 -11.04 -7.25
N GLN A 88 1.30 -11.10 -7.60
CA GLN A 88 0.35 -10.12 -7.07
C GLN A 88 0.12 -10.31 -5.56
N VAL A 89 0.08 -11.54 -5.05
CA VAL A 89 -0.01 -11.80 -3.61
C VAL A 89 1.23 -11.26 -2.89
N ALA A 90 2.43 -11.50 -3.43
CA ALA A 90 3.67 -10.97 -2.87
C ALA A 90 3.67 -9.43 -2.84
N THR A 91 3.09 -8.78 -3.85
CA THR A 91 3.02 -7.31 -3.95
C THR A 91 1.90 -6.66 -3.15
N LEU A 92 1.09 -7.42 -2.40
CA LEU A 92 0.22 -6.85 -1.35
C LEU A 92 1.03 -6.18 -0.22
N ALA A 93 2.32 -6.51 -0.12
CA ALA A 93 3.28 -5.87 0.78
C ALA A 93 2.78 -5.75 2.23
N ASN A 94 2.70 -4.53 2.79
CA ASN A 94 2.26 -4.30 4.16
C ASN A 94 0.81 -4.73 4.43
N GLN A 95 -0.07 -4.75 3.44
CA GLN A 95 -1.46 -5.22 3.62
C GLN A 95 -1.49 -6.75 3.81
N GLY A 96 -0.72 -7.48 3.01
CA GLY A 96 -0.54 -8.93 3.21
C GLY A 96 0.09 -9.24 4.56
N MET A 97 1.14 -8.51 4.97
CA MET A 97 1.78 -8.67 6.27
C MET A 97 0.87 -8.33 7.44
N ASN A 98 0.01 -7.31 7.31
CA ASN A 98 -1.00 -6.99 8.33
C ASN A 98 -1.94 -8.18 8.57
N TYR A 99 -2.40 -8.84 7.51
CA TYR A 99 -3.23 -10.03 7.63
C TYR A 99 -2.47 -11.19 8.28
N LEU A 100 -1.27 -11.51 7.80
CA LEU A 100 -0.47 -12.63 8.31
C LEU A 100 -0.09 -12.47 9.79
N SER A 101 0.12 -11.23 10.25
CA SER A 101 0.51 -10.96 11.63
C SER A 101 -0.65 -10.82 12.61
N SER A 102 -1.82 -10.39 12.16
CA SER A 102 -2.96 -10.09 13.04
C SER A 102 -4.19 -10.97 12.84
N GLY A 103 -4.29 -11.67 11.69
CA GLY A 103 -5.50 -12.38 11.25
C GLY A 103 -6.63 -11.46 10.80
N ASN A 104 -6.46 -10.14 10.88
CA ASN A 104 -7.49 -9.18 10.48
C ASN A 104 -7.45 -8.92 8.97
N ILE A 105 -8.59 -9.07 8.31
CA ILE A 105 -8.70 -8.79 6.87
C ILE A 105 -8.58 -7.28 6.64
N PRO A 106 -7.58 -6.83 5.84
CA PRO A 106 -7.42 -5.41 5.51
C PRO A 106 -8.65 -4.85 4.79
N LYS A 107 -8.96 -3.60 5.08
CA LYS A 107 -10.10 -2.88 4.49
C LYS A 107 -9.61 -1.75 3.60
N ARG A 108 -10.44 -1.32 2.65
CA ARG A 108 -10.18 -0.09 1.89
C ARG A 108 -10.20 1.10 2.83
N MET A 109 -9.15 1.90 2.76
CA MET A 109 -8.95 3.09 3.59
C MET A 109 -8.86 4.40 2.77
N GLY A 110 -9.17 4.34 1.47
CA GLY A 110 -8.93 5.47 0.58
C GLY A 110 -7.44 5.79 0.51
N ASN A 111 -7.10 7.05 0.66
CA ASN A 111 -5.71 7.53 0.66
C ASN A 111 -5.03 7.45 2.04
N LYS A 112 -5.64 6.83 3.03
CA LYS A 112 -5.06 6.68 4.37
C LYS A 112 -4.08 5.51 4.40
N HIS A 113 -2.87 5.73 4.92
CA HIS A 113 -1.91 4.64 5.14
C HIS A 113 -2.35 3.79 6.34
N PRO A 114 -2.40 2.45 6.24
CA PRO A 114 -2.89 1.60 7.34
C PRO A 114 -2.03 1.66 8.60
N ASN A 115 -0.71 1.77 8.46
CA ASN A 115 0.26 1.61 9.53
C ASN A 115 0.96 2.91 9.97
N ILE A 116 0.71 4.04 9.30
CA ILE A 116 1.39 5.33 9.56
C ILE A 116 0.35 6.44 9.67
N VAL A 117 0.49 7.32 10.70
CA VAL A 117 -0.43 8.43 10.96
C VAL A 117 0.35 9.67 11.43
N PRO A 118 0.06 10.87 10.85
CA PRO A 118 -0.78 11.12 9.68
C PRO A 118 -0.05 10.79 8.38
N TYR A 119 -0.72 10.05 7.50
CA TYR A 119 -0.26 9.77 6.15
C TYR A 119 -1.50 9.62 5.26
N GLN A 120 -1.97 10.72 4.70
CA GLN A 120 -3.19 10.75 3.90
C GLN A 120 -3.42 12.11 3.22
N THR A 121 -4.49 12.19 2.44
CA THR A 121 -5.01 13.46 1.90
C THR A 121 -5.84 14.20 2.96
N PHE A 122 -5.61 15.51 3.08
CA PHE A 122 -6.42 16.44 3.86
C PHE A 122 -7.06 17.49 2.96
N LYS A 123 -8.18 18.07 3.42
CA LYS A 123 -8.80 19.23 2.79
C LYS A 123 -8.33 20.50 3.47
N ALA A 124 -7.87 21.45 2.69
CA ALA A 124 -7.75 22.86 3.09
C ALA A 124 -9.02 23.62 2.71
N LYS A 125 -9.05 24.91 2.95
CA LYS A 125 -10.21 25.75 2.65
C LYS A 125 -10.55 25.77 1.15
N ASP A 126 -9.57 25.67 0.26
CA ASP A 126 -9.71 25.80 -1.18
C ASP A 126 -9.53 24.48 -1.95
N LYS A 127 -8.57 23.67 -1.56
CA LYS A 127 -8.22 22.42 -2.27
C LYS A 127 -7.67 21.35 -1.32
N SER A 128 -7.41 20.17 -1.83
CA SER A 128 -6.79 19.08 -1.05
C SER A 128 -5.27 19.09 -1.21
N PHE A 129 -4.58 18.61 -0.18
CA PHE A 129 -3.13 18.38 -0.15
C PHE A 129 -2.82 17.10 0.61
N ILE A 130 -1.56 16.65 0.56
CA ILE A 130 -1.13 15.39 1.17
C ILE A 130 -0.18 15.69 2.31
N ILE A 131 -0.35 15.00 3.44
CA ILE A 131 0.63 14.91 4.51
C ILE A 131 1.11 13.48 4.62
N ALA A 132 2.41 13.29 4.75
CA ALA A 132 3.08 12.01 4.85
C ALA A 132 4.18 12.07 5.93
N CYS A 133 3.80 11.87 7.20
CA CYS A 133 4.74 11.79 8.31
C CYS A 133 5.18 10.33 8.51
N GLY A 134 6.36 9.96 7.99
CA GLY A 134 6.87 8.60 8.03
C GLY A 134 7.46 8.17 9.39
N ASN A 135 7.72 9.11 10.31
CA ASN A 135 8.31 8.83 11.63
C ASN A 135 7.88 9.84 12.71
N ASP A 136 8.25 9.53 13.96
CA ASP A 136 7.84 10.34 15.13
C ASP A 136 8.43 11.75 15.09
N LYS A 137 9.67 11.93 14.61
CA LYS A 137 10.29 13.24 14.50
C LYS A 137 9.53 14.13 13.51
N GLN A 138 9.19 13.61 12.33
CA GLN A 138 8.40 14.35 11.33
C GLN A 138 7.03 14.77 11.86
N PHE A 139 6.41 13.94 12.72
CA PHE A 139 5.15 14.32 13.36
C PHE A 139 5.32 15.48 14.33
N VAL A 140 6.40 15.49 15.12
CA VAL A 140 6.72 16.62 16.00
C VAL A 140 6.95 17.89 15.19
N ASP A 141 7.78 17.80 14.14
CA ASP A 141 8.10 18.93 13.27
C ASP A 141 6.81 19.49 12.60
N LEU A 142 5.93 18.60 12.11
CA LEU A 142 4.63 18.99 11.57
C LEU A 142 3.80 19.76 12.60
N CYS A 143 3.62 19.22 13.81
CA CYS A 143 2.80 19.86 14.84
C CYS A 143 3.31 21.25 15.23
N LEU A 144 4.62 21.43 15.26
CA LEU A 144 5.23 22.75 15.51
C LEU A 144 5.00 23.71 14.33
N ALA A 145 5.21 23.24 13.11
CA ALA A 145 5.04 24.06 11.89
C ALA A 145 3.61 24.55 11.71
N ILE A 146 2.62 23.68 11.97
CA ILE A 146 1.20 24.06 11.84
C ILE A 146 0.61 24.75 13.08
N GLY A 147 1.41 25.03 14.11
CA GLY A 147 0.95 25.74 15.31
C GLY A 147 0.09 24.91 16.27
N LEU A 148 0.25 23.58 16.29
CA LEU A 148 -0.42 22.66 17.21
C LEU A 148 0.55 21.94 18.17
N PRO A 149 1.42 22.67 18.93
CA PRO A 149 2.42 22.06 19.82
C PRO A 149 1.78 21.20 20.93
N LYS A 150 0.52 21.43 21.26
CA LYS A 150 -0.20 20.65 22.28
C LYS A 150 -0.34 19.17 21.88
N LEU A 151 -0.37 18.84 20.62
CA LEU A 151 -0.45 17.45 20.14
C LEU A 151 0.79 16.62 20.48
N VAL A 152 1.93 17.25 20.64
CA VAL A 152 3.21 16.60 21.00
C VAL A 152 3.56 16.72 22.48
N SER A 153 2.78 17.46 23.26
CA SER A 153 2.94 17.56 24.73
C SER A 153 2.21 16.43 25.47
N THR A 154 1.45 15.61 24.77
CA THR A 154 0.75 14.46 25.34
C THR A 154 1.38 13.18 24.83
N ASP A 155 1.65 12.23 25.73
CA ASP A 155 2.18 10.90 25.36
C ASP A 155 1.31 10.15 24.34
N LYS A 156 0.03 10.52 24.26
CA LYS A 156 -0.99 9.91 23.41
C LYS A 156 -0.63 9.86 21.92
N TYR A 157 0.15 10.84 21.43
CA TYR A 157 0.47 10.94 19.99
C TYR A 157 1.98 10.89 19.67
N LEU A 158 2.84 10.74 20.67
CA LEU A 158 4.28 10.77 20.45
C LEU A 158 4.79 9.61 19.59
N LYS A 159 4.22 8.42 19.76
CA LYS A 159 4.61 7.22 19.01
C LYS A 159 3.63 6.90 17.90
N ASN A 160 4.15 6.46 16.75
CA ASN A 160 3.30 6.12 15.63
C ASN A 160 2.25 5.05 15.97
N GLN A 161 2.60 4.02 16.77
CA GLN A 161 1.65 2.99 17.19
C GLN A 161 0.44 3.58 17.94
N ASP A 162 0.65 4.62 18.75
CA ASP A 162 -0.42 5.28 19.49
C ASP A 162 -1.23 6.18 18.56
N ARG A 163 -0.59 6.87 17.62
CA ARG A 163 -1.29 7.62 16.57
C ARG A 163 -2.16 6.72 15.68
N VAL A 164 -1.70 5.51 15.38
CA VAL A 164 -2.52 4.51 14.67
C VAL A 164 -3.74 4.09 15.51
N LYS A 165 -3.54 3.85 16.81
CA LYS A 165 -4.60 3.48 17.75
C LYS A 165 -5.66 4.59 17.93
N TYR A 166 -5.21 5.84 17.99
CA TYR A 166 -6.07 7.01 18.21
C TYR A 166 -6.25 7.83 16.90
N ARG A 167 -6.19 7.14 15.77
CA ARG A 167 -6.22 7.73 14.42
C ARG A 167 -7.37 8.69 14.22
N ASP A 168 -8.59 8.24 14.48
CA ASP A 168 -9.79 8.99 14.12
C ASP A 168 -9.84 10.34 14.86
N GLU A 169 -9.53 10.34 16.15
CA GLU A 169 -9.47 11.55 16.96
C GLU A 169 -8.37 12.51 16.50
N LEU A 170 -7.17 11.99 16.20
CA LEU A 170 -6.08 12.82 15.71
C LEU A 170 -6.38 13.43 14.34
N ILE A 171 -6.92 12.61 13.43
CA ILE A 171 -7.25 13.06 12.07
C ILE A 171 -8.39 14.08 12.09
N GLU A 172 -9.37 13.94 12.97
CA GLU A 172 -10.44 14.94 13.16
C GLU A 172 -9.85 16.30 13.56
N GLN A 173 -8.97 16.32 14.56
CA GLN A 173 -8.32 17.57 15.02
C GLN A 173 -7.49 18.22 13.91
N LEU A 174 -6.66 17.44 13.20
CA LEU A 174 -5.86 17.94 12.09
C LEU A 174 -6.74 18.44 10.93
N SER A 175 -7.81 17.70 10.60
CA SER A 175 -8.72 18.08 9.52
C SER A 175 -9.45 19.39 9.81
N ALA A 176 -9.94 19.58 11.04
CA ALA A 176 -10.59 20.83 11.46
C ALA A 176 -9.58 22.00 11.37
N HIS A 177 -8.34 21.78 11.76
CA HIS A 177 -7.30 22.80 11.69
C HIS A 177 -6.95 23.20 10.25
N PHE A 178 -6.77 22.22 9.36
CA PHE A 178 -6.40 22.48 7.97
C PHE A 178 -7.47 23.21 7.17
N LEU A 179 -8.73 23.10 7.53
CA LEU A 179 -9.84 23.85 6.92
C LEU A 179 -9.80 25.36 7.19
N THR A 180 -8.97 25.82 8.12
CA THR A 180 -8.90 27.24 8.49
C THR A 180 -8.16 28.13 7.49
N GLN A 181 -7.27 27.56 6.67
CA GLN A 181 -6.46 28.27 5.71
C GLN A 181 -6.45 27.56 4.33
N ASN A 182 -5.96 28.26 3.31
CA ASN A 182 -5.76 27.71 1.98
C ASN A 182 -4.59 26.69 1.98
N ALA A 183 -4.58 25.79 1.02
CA ALA A 183 -3.55 24.75 0.95
C ALA A 183 -2.13 25.30 0.78
N GLU A 184 -1.96 26.43 0.09
CA GLU A 184 -0.67 27.11 -0.06
C GLU A 184 -0.03 27.44 1.29
N HIS A 185 -0.81 27.93 2.26
CA HIS A 185 -0.36 28.21 3.62
C HIS A 185 0.20 26.97 4.35
N TRP A 186 -0.25 25.76 3.98
CA TRP A 186 0.15 24.51 4.64
C TRP A 186 1.32 23.80 3.95
N VAL A 187 1.64 24.16 2.70
CA VAL A 187 2.63 23.46 1.86
C VAL A 187 3.95 24.21 1.77
N ASP A 188 3.94 25.53 1.97
CA ASP A 188 5.12 26.40 2.03
C ASP A 188 5.78 26.33 3.43
#